data_d1c072e4343f3812ad1824f671b5740c
#
_entry.id   d1c072e4343f3812ad1824f671b5740c
#
_cell.length_a   1.000
_cell.length_b   1.000
_cell.length_c   1.000
_cell.angle_alpha   90.00
_cell.angle_beta   90.00
_cell.angle_gamma   90.00
#
_symmetry.space_group_name_H-M   'P 1'
#
loop_
_entity.id
_entity.type
_entity.pdbx_description
1 polymer ?
#
loop_
_entity_poly.entity_id
_entity_poly.type
_entity_poly.pdbx_seq_one_letter_code
_entity_poly.pdbx_strand_id
1 'polypeptide(L)'
;MVDFFLLIQLAGTGDELQGIKRGIMEMADGIVINKADGSNIEKAKLAAAHFRNALHLFPTPDSGWTPKVLTYSGFYGLGIKEIWDMIDEYFVFVKKNGYFDYRRNEQAKYWMYETINEHLRDSFYNNPTIETMLAAKEQAVLSGSQTSFVAAKQLLDTYYQLLK
;
A
#
# COMPACT_ATOMS: atom_id res chain seq x y z
N MET A 1 -2.60 5.13 1.92
CA MET A 1 -3.30 4.18 2.84
C MET A 1 -4.78 4.30 2.62
N VAL A 2 -5.53 3.18 2.72
CA VAL A 2 -7.00 3.12 2.51
C VAL A 2 -7.65 2.39 3.68
N ASP A 3 -8.94 2.61 3.91
CA ASP A 3 -9.69 1.94 5.00
C ASP A 3 -10.22 0.56 4.60
N PHE A 4 -10.42 0.34 3.29
CA PHE A 4 -10.79 -0.93 2.69
C PHE A 4 -10.00 -1.13 1.40
N PHE A 5 -9.36 -2.28 1.24
CA PHE A 5 -8.62 -2.60 0.03
C PHE A 5 -9.38 -3.65 -0.79
N LEU A 6 -10.03 -3.20 -1.86
CA LEU A 6 -10.73 -4.06 -2.82
C LEU A 6 -9.78 -4.47 -3.95
N LEU A 7 -9.47 -5.77 -4.02
CA LEU A 7 -8.69 -6.34 -5.12
C LEU A 7 -9.62 -6.77 -6.25
N ILE A 8 -9.49 -6.13 -7.43
CA ILE A 8 -10.29 -6.45 -8.61
C ILE A 8 -9.47 -7.33 -9.55
N GLN A 9 -10.05 -8.48 -9.93
CA GLN A 9 -9.43 -9.45 -10.83
C GLN A 9 -10.33 -9.74 -12.02
N LEU A 10 -9.74 -10.30 -13.08
CA LEU A 10 -10.45 -10.74 -14.28
C LEU A 10 -10.47 -12.27 -14.33
N ALA A 11 -11.58 -12.84 -14.77
CA ALA A 11 -11.64 -14.28 -15.05
C ALA A 11 -11.01 -14.60 -16.40
N GLY A 12 -10.34 -15.75 -16.51
CA GLY A 12 -9.91 -16.33 -17.79
C GLY A 12 -8.55 -15.89 -18.32
N THR A 13 -7.69 -15.30 -17.50
CA THR A 13 -6.32 -14.94 -17.89
C THR A 13 -5.32 -16.10 -17.86
N GLY A 14 -5.79 -17.33 -17.63
CA GLY A 14 -5.05 -18.60 -17.81
C GLY A 14 -4.07 -18.96 -16.69
N ASP A 15 -3.52 -18.00 -15.99
CA ASP A 15 -2.54 -18.18 -14.90
C ASP A 15 -2.83 -17.24 -13.74
N GLU A 16 -4.10 -17.27 -13.30
CA GLU A 16 -4.70 -16.27 -12.40
C GLU A 16 -3.99 -16.21 -11.04
N LEU A 17 -3.40 -17.30 -10.57
CA LEU A 17 -2.69 -17.35 -9.29
C LEU A 17 -1.17 -17.13 -9.41
N GLN A 18 -0.55 -17.46 -10.56
CA GLN A 18 0.90 -17.29 -10.75
C GLN A 18 1.29 -15.84 -11.01
N GLY A 19 0.43 -15.05 -11.66
CA GLY A 19 0.66 -13.62 -11.91
C GLY A 19 0.38 -12.70 -10.72
N ILE A 20 -0.33 -13.20 -9.71
CA ILE A 20 -0.70 -12.39 -8.54
C ILE A 20 0.36 -12.55 -7.46
N LYS A 21 1.06 -11.46 -7.18
CA LYS A 21 2.02 -11.42 -6.08
C LYS A 21 1.28 -11.73 -4.77
N ARG A 22 1.69 -12.79 -4.08
CA ARG A 22 1.11 -13.25 -2.81
C ARG A 22 0.82 -12.11 -1.83
N GLY A 23 1.75 -11.14 -1.70
CA GLY A 23 1.61 -10.02 -0.79
C GLY A 23 0.41 -9.09 -1.06
N ILE A 24 -0.05 -8.95 -2.32
CA ILE A 24 -1.23 -8.11 -2.60
C ILE A 24 -2.53 -8.79 -2.17
N MET A 25 -2.58 -10.12 -2.23
CA MET A 25 -3.73 -10.89 -1.74
C MET A 25 -3.83 -10.86 -0.22
N GLU A 26 -2.69 -10.89 0.48
CA GLU A 26 -2.64 -10.79 1.94
C GLU A 26 -3.15 -9.43 2.46
N MET A 27 -3.04 -8.38 1.65
CA MET A 27 -3.50 -7.03 2.01
C MET A 27 -4.98 -6.77 1.67
N ALA A 28 -5.62 -7.65 0.89
CA ALA A 28 -6.98 -7.43 0.42
C ALA A 28 -8.02 -7.69 1.51
N ASP A 29 -8.90 -6.72 1.74
CA ASP A 29 -10.08 -6.87 2.62
C ASP A 29 -11.25 -7.51 1.87
N GLY A 30 -11.24 -7.47 0.53
CA GLY A 30 -12.17 -8.16 -0.34
C GLY A 30 -11.59 -8.38 -1.73
N ILE A 31 -12.01 -9.46 -2.39
CA ILE A 31 -11.59 -9.79 -3.77
C ILE A 31 -12.83 -9.90 -4.63
N VAL A 32 -12.81 -9.29 -5.81
CA VAL A 32 -13.92 -9.36 -6.76
C VAL A 32 -13.44 -9.76 -8.16
N ILE A 33 -14.14 -10.69 -8.77
CA ILE A 33 -13.84 -11.18 -10.12
C ILE A 33 -14.79 -10.52 -11.11
N ASN A 34 -14.24 -9.66 -11.96
CA ASN A 34 -15.00 -8.94 -12.98
C ASN A 34 -15.27 -9.78 -14.23
N LYS A 35 -16.16 -9.29 -15.10
CA LYS A 35 -16.63 -9.92 -16.32
C LYS A 35 -17.34 -11.26 -16.07
N ALA A 36 -18.08 -11.35 -14.97
CA ALA A 36 -18.89 -12.51 -14.66
C ALA A 36 -20.23 -12.46 -15.41
N ASP A 37 -20.16 -12.44 -16.74
CA ASP A 37 -21.33 -12.38 -17.62
C ASP A 37 -21.16 -13.25 -18.88
N GLY A 38 -22.24 -13.48 -19.61
CA GLY A 38 -22.27 -14.25 -20.84
C GLY A 38 -21.60 -15.62 -20.70
N SER A 39 -20.72 -15.95 -21.62
CA SER A 39 -19.95 -17.21 -21.64
C SER A 39 -18.85 -17.27 -20.58
N ASN A 40 -18.59 -16.17 -19.87
CA ASN A 40 -17.50 -16.09 -18.90
C ASN A 40 -17.94 -16.38 -17.44
N ILE A 41 -19.24 -16.57 -17.20
CA ILE A 41 -19.80 -16.80 -15.84
C ILE A 41 -19.11 -17.97 -15.14
N GLU A 42 -19.00 -19.11 -15.79
CA GLU A 42 -18.41 -20.32 -15.18
C GLU A 42 -16.90 -20.14 -14.90
N LYS A 43 -16.19 -19.45 -15.78
CA LYS A 43 -14.77 -19.10 -15.54
C LYS A 43 -14.62 -18.17 -14.35
N ALA A 44 -15.49 -17.17 -14.20
CA ALA A 44 -15.48 -16.25 -13.07
C ALA A 44 -15.77 -16.97 -11.73
N LYS A 45 -16.72 -17.92 -11.72
CA LYS A 45 -17.01 -18.76 -10.56
C LYS A 45 -15.81 -19.63 -10.17
N LEU A 46 -15.15 -20.24 -11.15
CA LEU A 46 -13.97 -21.07 -10.93
C LEU A 46 -12.83 -20.23 -10.36
N ALA A 47 -12.55 -19.06 -10.95
CA ALA A 47 -11.56 -18.12 -10.44
C ALA A 47 -11.88 -17.73 -8.99
N ALA A 48 -13.11 -17.37 -8.69
CA ALA A 48 -13.53 -17.03 -7.33
C ALA A 48 -13.33 -18.20 -6.34
N ALA A 49 -13.52 -19.44 -6.77
CA ALA A 49 -13.24 -20.62 -5.95
C ALA A 49 -11.74 -20.78 -5.68
N HIS A 50 -10.90 -20.57 -6.68
CA HIS A 50 -9.43 -20.60 -6.53
C HIS A 50 -8.95 -19.53 -5.54
N PHE A 51 -9.45 -18.28 -5.64
CA PHE A 51 -9.11 -17.22 -4.70
C PHE A 51 -9.55 -17.52 -3.27
N ARG A 52 -10.77 -18.08 -3.08
CA ARG A 52 -11.22 -18.50 -1.76
C ARG A 52 -10.31 -19.56 -1.15
N ASN A 53 -9.94 -20.58 -1.92
CA ASN A 53 -9.03 -21.62 -1.46
C ASN A 53 -7.64 -21.03 -1.12
N ALA A 54 -7.12 -20.09 -1.92
CA ALA A 54 -5.85 -19.44 -1.65
C ALA A 54 -5.90 -18.60 -0.36
N LEU A 55 -7.00 -17.89 -0.10
CA LEU A 55 -7.16 -17.10 1.13
C LEU A 55 -7.10 -17.94 2.40
N HIS A 56 -7.56 -19.21 2.36
CA HIS A 56 -7.46 -20.13 3.51
C HIS A 56 -6.02 -20.52 3.86
N LEU A 57 -5.06 -20.27 2.98
CA LEU A 57 -3.63 -20.53 3.24
C LEU A 57 -2.92 -19.37 3.95
N PHE A 58 -3.58 -18.22 4.07
CA PHE A 58 -3.02 -17.05 4.74
C PHE A 58 -3.39 -17.02 6.23
N PRO A 59 -2.55 -16.41 7.06
CA PRO A 59 -2.92 -16.18 8.46
C PRO A 59 -4.15 -15.26 8.55
N THR A 60 -4.86 -15.35 9.66
CA THR A 60 -5.96 -14.43 9.94
C THR A 60 -5.45 -12.99 9.95
N PRO A 61 -6.07 -12.07 9.19
CA PRO A 61 -5.68 -10.66 9.20
C PRO A 61 -5.80 -10.03 10.60
N ASP A 62 -4.98 -9.02 10.88
CA ASP A 62 -5.00 -8.29 12.16
C ASP A 62 -6.37 -7.68 12.49
N SER A 63 -7.15 -7.35 11.46
CA SER A 63 -8.54 -6.90 11.62
C SER A 63 -9.47 -7.95 12.20
N GLY A 64 -9.11 -9.23 12.14
CA GLY A 64 -10.00 -10.37 12.41
C GLY A 64 -11.08 -10.59 11.33
N TRP A 65 -11.09 -9.76 10.27
CA TRP A 65 -12.02 -9.92 9.14
C TRP A 65 -11.51 -11.00 8.20
N THR A 66 -12.41 -11.89 7.77
CA THR A 66 -12.10 -12.86 6.72
C THR A 66 -12.48 -12.27 5.36
N PRO A 67 -11.52 -12.03 4.44
CA PRO A 67 -11.81 -11.46 3.14
C PRO A 67 -12.80 -12.31 2.35
N LYS A 68 -13.81 -11.67 1.76
CA LYS A 68 -14.80 -12.36 0.91
C LYS A 68 -14.39 -12.27 -0.56
N VAL A 69 -14.79 -13.30 -1.33
CA VAL A 69 -14.56 -13.35 -2.79
C VAL A 69 -15.90 -13.38 -3.50
N LEU A 70 -16.19 -12.33 -4.28
CA LEU A 70 -17.42 -12.19 -5.05
C LEU A 70 -17.14 -12.14 -6.55
N THR A 71 -18.16 -12.38 -7.36
CA THR A 71 -18.14 -12.20 -8.81
C THR A 71 -19.06 -11.07 -9.21
N TYR A 72 -18.70 -10.28 -10.21
CA TYR A 72 -19.55 -9.18 -10.68
C TYR A 72 -19.35 -8.92 -12.18
N SER A 73 -20.30 -8.23 -12.79
CA SER A 73 -20.17 -7.69 -14.15
C SER A 73 -20.25 -6.16 -14.10
N GLY A 74 -19.12 -5.51 -14.33
CA GLY A 74 -19.09 -4.04 -14.42
C GLY A 74 -19.87 -3.51 -15.64
N PHE A 75 -20.01 -4.34 -16.70
CA PHE A 75 -20.73 -3.96 -17.91
C PHE A 75 -22.25 -3.96 -17.72
N TYR A 76 -22.78 -4.97 -17.05
CA TYR A 76 -24.21 -5.10 -16.80
C TYR A 76 -24.66 -4.58 -15.42
N GLY A 77 -23.74 -4.12 -14.58
CA GLY A 77 -24.05 -3.67 -13.22
C GLY A 77 -24.46 -4.79 -12.25
N LEU A 78 -24.26 -6.07 -12.64
CA LEU A 78 -24.61 -7.22 -11.81
C LEU A 78 -23.59 -7.45 -10.70
N GLY A 79 -24.02 -7.73 -9.47
CA GLY A 79 -23.15 -8.02 -8.34
C GLY A 79 -22.53 -6.77 -7.66
N ILE A 80 -22.82 -5.56 -8.14
CA ILE A 80 -22.26 -4.32 -7.54
C ILE A 80 -22.85 -4.06 -6.16
N LYS A 81 -24.15 -4.33 -5.99
CA LYS A 81 -24.80 -4.17 -4.68
C LYS A 81 -24.16 -5.09 -3.63
N GLU A 82 -23.91 -6.33 -3.98
CA GLU A 82 -23.28 -7.33 -3.11
C GLU A 82 -21.85 -6.91 -2.69
N ILE A 83 -21.12 -6.20 -3.57
CA ILE A 83 -19.80 -5.64 -3.23
C ILE A 83 -19.97 -4.53 -2.19
N TRP A 84 -20.94 -3.63 -2.36
CA TRP A 84 -21.21 -2.58 -1.37
C TRP A 84 -21.68 -3.17 -0.04
N ASP A 85 -22.57 -4.15 -0.06
CA ASP A 85 -23.03 -4.85 1.14
C ASP A 85 -21.82 -5.48 1.90
N MET A 86 -20.86 -6.07 1.18
CA MET A 86 -19.62 -6.60 1.75
C MET A 86 -18.75 -5.50 2.39
N ILE A 87 -18.62 -4.35 1.74
CA ILE A 87 -17.85 -3.21 2.26
C ILE A 87 -18.52 -2.67 3.54
N ASP A 88 -19.84 -2.53 3.53
CA ASP A 88 -20.59 -2.07 4.70
C ASP A 88 -20.47 -3.06 5.86
N GLU A 89 -20.57 -4.35 5.61
CA GLU A 89 -20.35 -5.40 6.63
C GLU A 89 -18.95 -5.32 7.24
N TYR A 90 -17.92 -5.09 6.41
CA TYR A 90 -16.54 -4.89 6.88
C TYR A 90 -16.48 -3.69 7.84
N PHE A 91 -17.01 -2.54 7.44
CA PHE A 91 -16.96 -1.35 8.30
C PHE A 91 -17.73 -1.52 9.61
N VAL A 92 -18.86 -2.19 9.58
CA VAL A 92 -19.59 -2.55 10.81
C VAL A 92 -18.72 -3.43 11.71
N PHE A 93 -18.07 -4.44 11.14
CA PHE A 93 -17.22 -5.38 11.86
C PHE A 93 -16.00 -4.69 12.50
N VAL A 94 -15.22 -3.92 11.71
CA VAL A 94 -13.96 -3.31 12.19
C VAL A 94 -14.20 -2.12 13.14
N LYS A 95 -15.36 -1.45 13.04
CA LYS A 95 -15.77 -0.43 14.02
C LYS A 95 -16.17 -1.08 15.33
N LYS A 96 -16.89 -2.20 15.30
CA LYS A 96 -17.34 -2.91 16.48
C LYS A 96 -16.19 -3.48 17.32
N ASN A 97 -15.12 -3.97 16.66
CA ASN A 97 -13.96 -4.54 17.36
C ASN A 97 -12.84 -3.50 17.64
N GLY A 98 -13.04 -2.22 17.29
CA GLY A 98 -12.09 -1.13 17.51
C GLY A 98 -10.90 -1.09 16.54
N TYR A 99 -10.81 -2.02 15.59
CA TYR A 99 -9.70 -2.07 14.63
C TYR A 99 -9.67 -0.84 13.71
N PHE A 100 -10.84 -0.30 13.35
CA PHE A 100 -10.93 0.90 12.52
C PHE A 100 -10.21 2.09 13.16
N ASP A 101 -10.51 2.37 14.42
CA ASP A 101 -9.90 3.50 15.15
C ASP A 101 -8.41 3.24 15.41
N TYR A 102 -8.04 2.01 15.78
CA TYR A 102 -6.65 1.61 15.92
C TYR A 102 -5.85 1.87 14.64
N ARG A 103 -6.35 1.40 13.49
CA ARG A 103 -5.69 1.58 12.18
C ARG A 103 -5.58 3.06 11.80
N ARG A 104 -6.62 3.86 12.07
CA ARG A 104 -6.60 5.32 11.82
C ARG A 104 -5.55 6.04 12.67
N ASN A 105 -5.41 5.65 13.93
CA ASN A 105 -4.40 6.21 14.82
C ASN A 105 -2.96 5.86 14.36
N GLU A 106 -2.72 4.62 13.95
CA GLU A 106 -1.42 4.21 13.39
C GLU A 106 -1.12 4.92 12.06
N GLN A 107 -2.12 5.12 11.19
CA GLN A 107 -1.98 5.91 9.97
C GLN A 107 -1.65 7.38 10.29
N ALA A 108 -2.34 8.00 11.24
CA ALA A 108 -2.08 9.38 11.64
C ALA A 108 -0.66 9.56 12.20
N LYS A 109 -0.22 8.60 13.03
CA LYS A 109 1.15 8.55 13.54
C LYS A 109 2.18 8.41 12.43
N TYR A 110 1.95 7.51 11.47
CA TYR A 110 2.82 7.34 10.30
C TYR A 110 2.95 8.66 9.51
N TRP A 111 1.83 9.31 9.18
CA TRP A 111 1.85 10.56 8.44
C TRP A 111 2.53 11.70 9.19
N MET A 112 2.41 11.74 10.51
CA MET A 112 3.15 12.71 11.32
C MET A 112 4.66 12.55 11.13
N TYR A 113 5.19 11.31 11.21
CA TYR A 113 6.61 11.07 11.02
C TYR A 113 7.05 11.31 9.57
N GLU A 114 6.28 10.88 8.58
CA GLU A 114 6.59 11.14 7.17
C GLU A 114 6.64 12.65 6.87
N THR A 115 5.67 13.41 7.34
CA THR A 115 5.65 14.86 7.18
C THR A 115 6.89 15.52 7.81
N ILE A 116 7.27 15.10 9.02
CA ILE A 116 8.48 15.61 9.68
C ILE A 116 9.71 15.27 8.85
N ASN A 117 9.87 14.03 8.42
CA ASN A 117 11.02 13.58 7.64
C ASN A 117 11.11 14.30 6.29
N GLU A 118 9.99 14.49 5.60
CA GLU A 118 9.90 15.22 4.33
C GLU A 118 10.33 16.69 4.52
N HIS A 119 9.75 17.37 5.52
CA HIS A 119 10.11 18.76 5.81
C HIS A 119 11.59 18.93 6.19
N LEU A 120 12.14 18.04 7.01
CA LEU A 120 13.55 18.08 7.38
C LEU A 120 14.45 17.85 6.18
N ARG A 121 14.12 16.87 5.35
CA ARG A 121 14.86 16.58 4.12
C ARG A 121 14.81 17.75 3.15
N ASP A 122 13.62 18.29 2.90
CA ASP A 122 13.43 19.41 1.97
C ASP A 122 14.13 20.69 2.48
N SER A 123 14.04 20.97 3.78
CA SER A 123 14.73 22.10 4.39
C SER A 123 16.25 22.00 4.25
N PHE A 124 16.79 20.79 4.33
CA PHE A 124 18.22 20.55 4.17
C PHE A 124 18.66 20.65 2.70
N TYR A 125 18.06 19.85 1.81
CA TYR A 125 18.51 19.74 0.43
C TYR A 125 18.18 20.96 -0.44
N ASN A 126 17.10 21.69 -0.15
CA ASN A 126 16.72 22.92 -0.86
C ASN A 126 17.37 24.17 -0.25
N ASN A 127 18.26 24.03 0.73
CA ASN A 127 19.04 25.16 1.23
C ASN A 127 20.13 25.55 0.23
N PRO A 128 20.18 26.80 -0.28
CA PRO A 128 21.13 27.20 -1.33
C PRO A 128 22.61 26.99 -1.00
N THR A 129 22.97 27.14 0.28
CA THR A 129 24.35 26.89 0.75
C THR A 129 24.67 25.40 0.70
N ILE A 130 23.75 24.56 1.17
CA ILE A 130 23.92 23.09 1.15
C ILE A 130 23.95 22.58 -0.28
N GLU A 131 23.04 23.03 -1.14
CA GLU A 131 22.99 22.66 -2.56
C GLU A 131 24.35 22.96 -3.26
N THR A 132 24.90 24.14 -3.03
CA THR A 132 26.21 24.51 -3.59
C THR A 132 27.35 23.63 -3.08
N MET A 133 27.34 23.28 -1.79
CA MET A 133 28.37 22.45 -1.18
C MET A 133 28.24 20.96 -1.53
N LEU A 134 27.04 20.48 -1.80
CA LEU A 134 26.75 19.07 -2.00
C LEU A 134 27.53 18.47 -3.17
N ALA A 135 27.53 19.13 -4.32
CA ALA A 135 28.28 18.69 -5.51
C ALA A 135 29.78 18.55 -5.26
N ALA A 136 30.37 19.51 -4.55
CA ALA A 136 31.80 19.47 -4.20
C ALA A 136 32.09 18.28 -3.22
N LYS A 137 31.22 18.04 -2.26
CA LYS A 137 31.37 16.93 -1.31
C LYS A 137 31.18 15.56 -1.97
N GLU A 138 30.26 15.44 -2.91
CA GLU A 138 30.08 14.22 -3.72
C GLU A 138 31.36 13.89 -4.50
N GLN A 139 31.97 14.88 -5.16
CA GLN A 139 33.24 14.70 -5.89
C GLN A 139 34.39 14.30 -4.96
N ALA A 140 34.48 14.89 -3.77
CA ALA A 140 35.48 14.52 -2.79
C ALA A 140 35.33 13.07 -2.29
N VAL A 141 34.10 12.60 -2.12
CA VAL A 141 33.81 11.21 -1.75
C VAL A 141 34.12 10.25 -2.90
N LEU A 142 33.71 10.58 -4.12
CA LEU A 142 33.96 9.73 -5.31
C LEU A 142 35.46 9.61 -5.64
N SER A 143 36.24 10.66 -5.42
CA SER A 143 37.71 10.65 -5.60
C SER A 143 38.47 9.97 -4.45
N GLY A 144 37.78 9.57 -3.37
CA GLY A 144 38.41 8.99 -2.18
C GLY A 144 39.21 10.01 -1.33
N SER A 145 39.15 11.29 -1.64
CA SER A 145 39.83 12.34 -0.87
C SER A 145 39.15 12.65 0.47
N GLN A 146 37.89 12.26 0.63
CA GLN A 146 37.10 12.37 1.85
C GLN A 146 36.21 11.19 2.06
N THR A 147 36.02 10.75 3.32
CA THR A 147 35.07 9.70 3.62
C THR A 147 33.62 10.22 3.59
N SER A 148 32.66 9.37 3.24
CA SER A 148 31.23 9.72 3.21
C SER A 148 30.72 10.25 4.56
N PHE A 149 31.20 9.67 5.68
CA PHE A 149 30.82 10.11 7.03
C PHE A 149 31.31 11.54 7.34
N VAL A 150 32.55 11.87 6.95
CA VAL A 150 33.13 13.22 7.17
C VAL A 150 32.42 14.23 6.28
N ALA A 151 32.14 13.89 5.01
CA ALA A 151 31.41 14.77 4.10
C ALA A 151 29.99 15.07 4.61
N ALA A 152 29.25 14.05 5.02
CA ALA A 152 27.89 14.18 5.58
C ALA A 152 27.90 15.03 6.85
N LYS A 153 28.86 14.78 7.77
CA LYS A 153 28.97 15.57 9.00
C LYS A 153 29.22 17.05 8.71
N GLN A 154 30.10 17.38 7.80
CA GLN A 154 30.41 18.78 7.45
C GLN A 154 29.18 19.50 6.86
N LEU A 155 28.38 18.81 6.00
CA LEU A 155 27.18 19.38 5.46
C LEU A 155 26.14 19.63 6.57
N LEU A 156 25.96 18.67 7.49
CA LEU A 156 25.06 18.82 8.61
C LEU A 156 25.51 19.92 9.60
N ASP A 157 26.80 20.00 9.94
CA ASP A 157 27.34 21.03 10.82
C ASP A 157 27.12 22.42 10.22
N THR A 158 27.34 22.56 8.90
CA THR A 158 27.08 23.84 8.18
C THR A 158 25.57 24.16 8.24
N TYR A 159 24.71 23.21 7.95
CA TYR A 159 23.26 23.42 8.00
C TYR A 159 22.79 23.86 9.39
N TYR A 160 23.25 23.23 10.45
CA TYR A 160 22.89 23.60 11.83
C TYR A 160 23.43 24.99 12.23
N GLN A 161 24.53 25.46 11.64
CA GLN A 161 25.01 26.82 11.84
C GLN A 161 24.11 27.87 11.16
N LEU A 162 23.52 27.54 10.02
CA LEU A 162 22.60 28.41 9.28
C LEU A 162 21.22 28.57 9.95
N LEU A 163 20.87 27.66 10.85
CA LEU A 163 19.61 27.72 11.61
C LEU A 163 19.68 28.56 12.90
N LYS A 164 20.89 29.03 13.27
CA LYS A 164 21.10 29.87 14.45
C LYS A 164 20.99 31.34 14.12
#